data_0625f4289f36545c388e355b6d2a2825
#
_entry.id   0625f4289f36545c388e355b6d2a2825
#
_cell.length_a   1.000
_cell.length_b   1.000
_cell.length_c   1.000
_cell.angle_alpha   90.00
_cell.angle_beta   90.00
_cell.angle_gamma   90.00
#
_symmetry.space_group_name_H-M   'P 1'
#
loop_
_entity.id
_entity.type
_entity.pdbx_description
1 polymer ?
#
loop_
_entity_poly.entity_id
_entity_poly.type
_entity_poly.pdbx_seq_one_letter_code
_entity_poly.pdbx_strand_id
1 'polypeptide(L)'
;DDNATRHRVLSAYIPGRVQKLYVNFMGAEVKEGQPLAEFYSPTLLQSEREYRTLTGELRSATALRLLQMGLTSAQIEALPEKPGDKLTSQILSPIGGTVVAQNVYEGQYVQEGERLFEIADFSTMWFQFRAYEQDLPWIKPGLKVDITTPSQPNDDSGRPSTSMTTSSIGSRLAFSTVASASQPQAWLRD
;
A
#
# COMPACT_ATOMS: atom_id res chain seq x y z
N ASP A 1 9.19 -14.69 -1.86
CA ASP A 1 8.01 -14.09 -2.51
C ASP A 1 7.40 -13.04 -1.59
N ASP A 2 6.83 -11.99 -2.16
CA ASP A 2 6.08 -11.00 -1.43
C ASP A 2 4.78 -11.60 -0.85
N ASN A 3 4.27 -10.98 0.19
CA ASN A 3 3.02 -11.43 0.79
C ASN A 3 1.84 -10.87 -0.03
N ALA A 4 1.29 -11.68 -0.93
CA ALA A 4 0.16 -11.31 -1.78
C ALA A 4 -1.07 -10.78 -0.99
N THR A 5 -1.20 -11.09 0.31
CA THR A 5 -2.28 -10.57 1.15
C THR A 5 -2.09 -9.09 1.53
N ARG A 6 -0.86 -8.60 1.42
CA ARG A 6 -0.47 -7.21 1.70
C ARG A 6 -0.18 -6.40 0.44
N HIS A 7 -0.69 -6.87 -0.68
CA HIS A 7 -0.60 -6.22 -1.97
C HIS A 7 -1.93 -5.53 -2.29
N ARG A 8 -1.88 -4.27 -2.72
CA ARG A 8 -3.06 -3.48 -3.07
C ARG A 8 -2.89 -2.83 -4.43
N VAL A 9 -3.87 -3.09 -5.29
CA VAL A 9 -3.98 -2.42 -6.58
C VAL A 9 -4.98 -1.28 -6.43
N LEU A 10 -4.55 -0.07 -6.75
CA LEU A 10 -5.44 1.08 -6.86
C LEU A 10 -5.86 1.24 -8.31
N SER A 11 -7.17 1.15 -8.53
CA SER A 11 -7.78 1.43 -9.83
C SER A 11 -8.65 2.68 -9.75
N ALA A 12 -8.88 3.32 -10.88
CA ALA A 12 -9.80 4.44 -10.96
C ALA A 12 -11.24 3.95 -10.74
N TYR A 13 -11.93 4.52 -9.77
CA TYR A 13 -13.34 4.20 -9.49
C TYR A 13 -14.31 4.87 -10.47
N ILE A 14 -13.88 5.96 -11.07
CA ILE A 14 -14.64 6.77 -12.01
C ILE A 14 -13.71 7.32 -13.10
N PRO A 15 -14.22 7.64 -14.28
CA PRO A 15 -13.41 8.24 -15.32
C PRO A 15 -13.00 9.68 -14.95
N GLY A 16 -11.78 10.07 -15.37
CA GLY A 16 -11.28 11.42 -15.13
C GLY A 16 -9.83 11.60 -15.55
N ARG A 17 -9.27 12.74 -15.20
CA ARG A 17 -7.90 13.11 -15.57
C ARG A 17 -7.01 13.22 -14.34
N VAL A 18 -5.84 12.62 -14.41
CA VAL A 18 -4.77 12.82 -13.43
C VAL A 18 -4.13 14.18 -13.70
N GLN A 19 -4.21 15.07 -12.71
CA GLN A 19 -3.68 16.43 -12.83
C GLN A 19 -2.23 16.51 -12.41
N LYS A 20 -1.89 15.81 -11.31
CA LYS A 20 -0.56 15.81 -10.73
C LYS A 20 -0.25 14.49 -10.06
N LEU A 21 1.00 14.06 -10.14
CA LEU A 21 1.53 12.91 -9.40
C LEU A 21 2.42 13.41 -8.28
N TYR A 22 2.18 12.95 -7.05
CA TYR A 22 3.06 13.17 -5.91
C TYR A 22 4.12 12.07 -5.79
N VAL A 23 3.77 10.88 -6.28
CA VAL A 23 4.65 9.73 -6.36
C VAL A 23 4.77 9.36 -7.84
N ASN A 24 5.97 9.52 -8.39
CA ASN A 24 6.24 9.41 -9.83
C ASN A 24 7.35 8.39 -10.17
N PHE A 25 7.70 7.52 -9.23
CA PHE A 25 8.68 6.45 -9.46
C PHE A 25 8.33 5.18 -8.67
N MET A 26 8.73 4.04 -9.22
CA MET A 26 8.65 2.74 -8.56
C MET A 26 9.72 2.66 -7.46
N GLY A 27 9.39 1.99 -6.36
CA GLY A 27 10.27 1.90 -5.18
C GLY A 27 10.06 3.01 -4.16
N ALA A 28 9.15 3.97 -4.41
CA ALA A 28 8.84 5.01 -3.45
C ALA A 28 8.10 4.42 -2.23
N GLU A 29 8.56 4.76 -1.03
CA GLU A 29 7.86 4.42 0.20
C GLU A 29 6.71 5.39 0.44
N VAL A 30 5.55 4.85 0.77
CA VAL A 30 4.32 5.61 1.05
C VAL A 30 3.71 5.16 2.37
N LYS A 31 3.05 6.10 3.04
CA LYS A 31 2.29 5.81 4.26
C LYS A 31 0.81 5.69 3.92
N GLU A 32 0.07 4.96 4.76
CA GLU A 32 -1.39 4.95 4.68
C GLU A 32 -1.95 6.38 4.77
N GLY A 33 -2.90 6.72 3.88
CA GLY A 33 -3.48 8.06 3.77
C GLY A 33 -2.60 9.09 3.06
N GLN A 34 -1.39 8.74 2.64
CA GLN A 34 -0.52 9.66 1.89
C GLN A 34 -1.10 9.93 0.49
N PRO A 35 -1.15 11.21 0.03
CA PRO A 35 -1.60 11.52 -1.33
C PRO A 35 -0.61 11.00 -2.37
N LEU A 36 -1.12 10.26 -3.36
CA LEU A 36 -0.37 9.71 -4.49
C LEU A 36 -0.52 10.58 -5.73
N ALA A 37 -1.73 11.07 -5.97
CA ALA A 37 -2.05 11.88 -7.14
C ALA A 37 -3.20 12.85 -6.87
N GLU A 38 -3.28 13.90 -7.68
CA GLU A 38 -4.48 14.74 -7.83
C GLU A 38 -5.28 14.31 -9.04
N PHE A 39 -6.57 14.17 -8.83
CA PHE A 39 -7.50 13.65 -9.81
C PHE A 39 -8.65 14.62 -10.05
N TYR A 40 -8.95 14.86 -11.31
CA TYR A 40 -10.10 15.67 -11.73
C TYR A 40 -11.13 14.80 -12.42
N SER A 41 -12.35 14.82 -11.92
CA SER A 41 -13.53 14.23 -12.57
C SER A 41 -14.72 15.18 -12.43
N PRO A 42 -15.38 15.53 -13.53
CA PRO A 42 -16.59 16.38 -13.49
C PRO A 42 -17.69 15.78 -12.62
N THR A 43 -17.88 14.47 -12.71
CA THR A 43 -18.91 13.74 -11.94
C THR A 43 -18.63 13.79 -10.45
N LEU A 44 -17.35 13.60 -10.05
CA LEU A 44 -16.95 13.69 -8.66
C LEU A 44 -17.15 15.11 -8.12
N LEU A 45 -16.70 16.10 -8.87
CA LEU A 45 -16.83 17.52 -8.49
C LEU A 45 -18.30 17.94 -8.30
N GLN A 46 -19.18 17.47 -9.18
CA GLN A 46 -20.62 17.71 -9.03
C GLN A 46 -21.16 17.10 -7.73
N SER A 47 -20.81 15.85 -7.44
CA SER A 47 -21.24 15.15 -6.23
C SER A 47 -20.68 15.79 -4.95
N GLU A 48 -19.43 16.28 -4.97
CA GLU A 48 -18.84 17.05 -3.88
C GLU A 48 -19.58 18.37 -3.62
N ARG A 49 -19.97 19.08 -4.69
CA ARG A 49 -20.78 20.32 -4.59
C ARG A 49 -22.16 20.04 -4.03
N GLU A 50 -22.83 19.01 -4.51
CA GLU A 50 -24.12 18.57 -3.98
C GLU A 50 -24.04 18.26 -2.48
N TYR A 51 -23.04 17.50 -2.07
CA TYR A 51 -22.82 17.15 -0.65
C TYR A 51 -22.71 18.38 0.27
N ARG A 52 -22.08 19.45 -0.21
CA ARG A 52 -21.92 20.69 0.58
C ARG A 52 -23.24 21.45 0.79
N THR A 53 -24.18 21.32 -0.13
CA THR A 53 -25.47 22.06 -0.09
C THR A 53 -26.57 21.26 0.59
N LEU A 54 -26.44 19.92 0.66
CA LEU A 54 -27.46 19.03 1.19
C LEU A 54 -27.33 18.87 2.72
N THR A 55 -28.48 18.58 3.36
CA THR A 55 -28.58 18.28 4.80
C THR A 55 -29.43 17.04 5.04
N GLY A 56 -29.34 16.45 6.23
CA GLY A 56 -30.14 15.29 6.63
C GLY A 56 -29.89 14.03 5.77
N GLU A 57 -30.94 13.30 5.46
CA GLU A 57 -30.86 12.01 4.77
C GLU A 57 -30.25 12.10 3.37
N LEU A 58 -30.53 13.18 2.63
CA LEU A 58 -29.99 13.41 1.30
C LEU A 58 -28.46 13.56 1.33
N ARG A 59 -27.93 14.20 2.37
CA ARG A 59 -26.50 14.31 2.58
C ARG A 59 -25.87 12.94 2.84
N SER A 60 -26.52 12.10 3.65
CA SER A 60 -26.03 10.74 3.92
C SER A 60 -26.01 9.86 2.67
N ALA A 61 -27.06 9.95 1.83
CA ALA A 61 -27.10 9.23 0.56
C ALA A 61 -25.98 9.69 -0.41
N THR A 62 -25.74 11.01 -0.47
CA THR A 62 -24.64 11.54 -1.29
C THR A 62 -23.27 11.14 -0.74
N ALA A 63 -23.11 11.05 0.58
CA ALA A 63 -21.86 10.53 1.20
C ALA A 63 -21.58 9.09 0.78
N LEU A 64 -22.59 8.22 0.78
CA LEU A 64 -22.44 6.84 0.29
C LEU A 64 -22.01 6.78 -1.19
N ARG A 65 -22.58 7.66 -2.02
CA ARG A 65 -22.17 7.77 -3.43
C ARG A 65 -20.73 8.21 -3.57
N LEU A 66 -20.26 9.17 -2.76
CA LEU A 66 -18.87 9.62 -2.76
C LEU A 66 -17.90 8.53 -2.30
N LEU A 67 -18.28 7.70 -1.32
CA LEU A 67 -17.52 6.51 -0.93
C LEU A 67 -17.37 5.53 -2.10
N GLN A 68 -18.44 5.28 -2.85
CA GLN A 68 -18.40 4.42 -4.04
C GLN A 68 -17.52 5.01 -5.16
N MET A 69 -17.37 6.33 -5.22
CA MET A 69 -16.47 7.03 -6.14
C MET A 69 -15.01 7.04 -5.67
N GLY A 70 -14.70 6.39 -4.55
CA GLY A 70 -13.32 6.20 -4.05
C GLY A 70 -12.82 7.25 -3.07
N LEU A 71 -13.68 8.15 -2.55
CA LEU A 71 -13.31 9.02 -1.45
C LEU A 71 -13.34 8.25 -0.12
N THR A 72 -12.43 8.60 0.79
CA THR A 72 -12.46 8.10 2.16
C THR A 72 -13.45 8.89 3.02
N SER A 73 -13.92 8.30 4.12
CA SER A 73 -14.82 9.01 5.06
C SER A 73 -14.22 10.33 5.56
N ALA A 74 -12.92 10.33 5.88
CA ALA A 74 -12.21 11.53 6.31
C ALA A 74 -12.20 12.63 5.23
N GLN A 75 -12.02 12.26 3.96
CA GLN A 75 -12.10 13.22 2.85
C GLN A 75 -13.50 13.82 2.70
N ILE A 76 -14.56 13.00 2.86
CA ILE A 76 -15.95 13.45 2.77
C ILE A 76 -16.27 14.40 3.93
N GLU A 77 -15.84 14.11 5.14
CA GLU A 77 -16.03 14.98 6.32
C GLU A 77 -15.32 16.31 6.15
N ALA A 78 -14.16 16.33 5.50
CA ALA A 78 -13.40 17.56 5.24
C ALA A 78 -13.91 18.36 4.03
N LEU A 79 -14.87 17.85 3.23
CA LEU A 79 -15.41 18.56 2.06
C LEU A 79 -15.99 19.95 2.35
N PRO A 80 -16.71 20.20 3.49
CA PRO A 80 -17.21 21.52 3.80
C PRO A 80 -16.10 22.59 3.98
N GLU A 81 -14.92 22.16 4.44
CA GLU A 81 -13.77 23.02 4.67
C GLU A 81 -12.87 23.18 3.44
N LYS A 82 -13.06 22.32 2.42
CA LYS A 82 -12.30 22.38 1.18
C LYS A 82 -12.58 23.68 0.41
N PRO A 83 -11.56 24.46 0.01
CA PRO A 83 -11.74 25.67 -0.78
C PRO A 83 -12.58 25.39 -2.05
N GLY A 84 -13.50 26.30 -2.37
CA GLY A 84 -14.46 26.12 -3.47
C GLY A 84 -13.82 26.16 -4.86
N ASP A 85 -12.62 26.74 -4.96
CA ASP A 85 -11.80 26.82 -6.18
C ASP A 85 -10.99 25.56 -6.45
N LYS A 86 -10.83 24.67 -5.45
CA LYS A 86 -10.10 23.41 -5.63
C LYS A 86 -10.96 22.40 -6.38
N LEU A 87 -10.68 22.23 -7.67
CA LEU A 87 -11.41 21.37 -8.59
C LEU A 87 -10.95 19.90 -8.57
N THR A 88 -9.85 19.62 -7.88
CA THR A 88 -9.24 18.28 -7.82
C THR A 88 -9.49 17.61 -6.47
N SER A 89 -9.54 16.29 -6.49
CA SER A 89 -9.54 15.45 -5.30
C SER A 89 -8.28 14.59 -5.25
N GLN A 90 -7.86 14.20 -4.06
CA GLN A 90 -6.63 13.43 -3.89
C GLN A 90 -6.94 11.94 -3.88
N ILE A 91 -6.14 11.17 -4.62
CA ILE A 91 -6.07 9.72 -4.50
C ILE A 91 -5.07 9.42 -3.40
N LEU A 92 -5.53 8.74 -2.35
CA LEU A 92 -4.73 8.41 -1.17
C LEU A 92 -4.28 6.95 -1.21
N SER A 93 -3.13 6.66 -0.60
CA SER A 93 -2.69 5.29 -0.40
C SER A 93 -3.57 4.57 0.64
N PRO A 94 -4.12 3.39 0.34
CA PRO A 94 -4.94 2.63 1.28
C PRO A 94 -4.12 1.88 2.34
N ILE A 95 -2.82 1.70 2.11
CA ILE A 95 -1.88 1.02 3.01
C ILE A 95 -0.53 1.73 3.02
N GLY A 96 0.25 1.53 4.07
CA GLY A 96 1.67 1.85 4.07
C GLY A 96 2.44 0.76 3.31
N GLY A 97 3.49 1.14 2.59
CA GLY A 97 4.32 0.20 1.84
C GLY A 97 5.14 0.86 0.74
N THR A 98 5.53 0.08 -0.24
CA THR A 98 6.35 0.53 -1.38
C THR A 98 5.52 0.45 -2.67
N VAL A 99 5.62 1.46 -3.51
CA VAL A 99 4.99 1.48 -4.83
C VAL A 99 5.75 0.54 -5.76
N VAL A 100 5.13 -0.58 -6.15
CA VAL A 100 5.74 -1.61 -7.01
C VAL A 100 5.41 -1.41 -8.48
N ALA A 101 4.28 -0.75 -8.79
CA ALA A 101 3.95 -0.36 -10.14
C ALA A 101 3.22 0.99 -10.16
N GLN A 102 3.53 1.76 -11.19
CA GLN A 102 2.86 3.01 -11.54
C GLN A 102 2.46 2.91 -13.01
N ASN A 103 1.15 2.93 -13.28
CA ASN A 103 0.60 2.73 -14.62
C ASN A 103 -0.07 3.99 -15.16
N VAL A 104 0.21 5.13 -14.56
CA VAL A 104 -0.46 6.41 -14.89
C VAL A 104 0.54 7.56 -14.94
N TYR A 105 0.28 8.52 -15.82
CA TYR A 105 1.11 9.71 -16.04
C TYR A 105 0.31 11.00 -15.75
N GLU A 106 1.02 12.08 -15.46
CA GLU A 106 0.40 13.40 -15.34
C GLU A 106 -0.27 13.80 -16.66
N GLY A 107 -1.48 14.33 -16.55
CA GLY A 107 -2.27 14.75 -17.71
C GLY A 107 -3.01 13.61 -18.40
N GLN A 108 -2.78 12.37 -18.04
CA GLN A 108 -3.49 11.21 -18.61
C GLN A 108 -4.96 11.21 -18.19
N TYR A 109 -5.82 10.88 -19.16
CA TYR A 109 -7.22 10.55 -18.90
C TYR A 109 -7.33 9.05 -18.66
N VAL A 110 -7.99 8.67 -17.57
CA VAL A 110 -8.18 7.26 -17.17
C VAL A 110 -9.64 6.89 -17.13
N GLN A 111 -9.92 5.64 -17.45
CA GLN A 111 -11.26 5.06 -17.42
C GLN A 111 -11.50 4.36 -16.08
N GLU A 112 -12.76 4.10 -15.76
CA GLU A 112 -13.16 3.28 -14.63
C GLU A 112 -12.52 1.89 -14.73
N GLY A 113 -11.95 1.39 -13.62
CA GLY A 113 -11.25 0.11 -13.54
C GLY A 113 -9.80 0.13 -14.01
N GLU A 114 -9.30 1.22 -14.61
CA GLU A 114 -7.91 1.34 -15.03
C GLU A 114 -6.97 1.36 -13.82
N ARG A 115 -5.90 0.56 -13.86
CA ARG A 115 -4.93 0.46 -12.76
C ARG A 115 -4.07 1.71 -12.73
N LEU A 116 -3.97 2.34 -11.56
CA LEU A 116 -3.18 3.55 -11.36
C LEU A 116 -1.87 3.24 -10.66
N PHE A 117 -1.95 2.61 -9.50
CA PHE A 117 -0.82 2.26 -8.65
C PHE A 117 -0.97 0.86 -8.10
N GLU A 118 0.16 0.26 -7.78
CA GLU A 118 0.25 -1.00 -7.08
C GLU A 118 1.21 -0.83 -5.91
N ILE A 119 0.75 -1.15 -4.70
CA ILE A 119 1.48 -0.93 -3.46
C ILE A 119 1.59 -2.25 -2.73
N ALA A 120 2.82 -2.60 -2.32
CA ALA A 120 3.10 -3.79 -1.54
C ALA A 120 3.76 -3.42 -0.21
N ASP A 121 3.30 -4.06 0.86
CA ASP A 121 3.93 -3.98 2.16
C ASP A 121 4.90 -5.17 2.33
N PHE A 122 6.19 -4.87 2.26
CA PHE A 122 7.28 -5.84 2.42
C PHE A 122 7.70 -6.06 3.88
N SER A 123 6.97 -5.53 4.86
CA SER A 123 7.28 -5.74 6.28
C SER A 123 7.21 -7.22 6.68
N THR A 124 6.49 -8.03 5.92
CA THR A 124 6.39 -9.47 6.10
C THR A 124 6.56 -10.15 4.74
N MET A 125 7.61 -10.90 4.58
CA MET A 125 7.88 -11.68 3.39
C MET A 125 7.68 -13.16 3.63
N TRP A 126 7.31 -13.91 2.59
CA TRP A 126 7.15 -15.34 2.65
C TRP A 126 8.40 -16.00 2.08
N PHE A 127 8.99 -16.91 2.86
CA PHE A 127 10.04 -17.78 2.37
C PHE A 127 9.46 -19.15 2.08
N GLN A 128 9.50 -19.57 0.82
CA GLN A 128 9.05 -20.89 0.40
C GLN A 128 10.27 -21.74 0.05
N PHE A 129 10.38 -22.91 0.67
CA PHE A 129 11.39 -23.88 0.33
C PHE A 129 10.74 -25.25 0.04
N ARG A 130 11.43 -26.06 -0.74
CA ARG A 130 11.01 -27.42 -1.02
C ARG A 130 11.74 -28.36 -0.07
N ALA A 131 11.00 -29.10 0.72
CA ALA A 131 11.54 -30.17 1.58
C ALA A 131 11.30 -31.51 0.93
N TYR A 132 12.23 -32.43 1.07
CA TYR A 132 12.04 -33.82 0.69
C TYR A 132 11.19 -34.53 1.74
N GLU A 133 10.45 -35.60 1.33
CA GLU A 133 9.56 -36.34 2.21
C GLU A 133 10.28 -36.91 3.45
N GLN A 134 11.55 -37.30 3.29
CA GLN A 134 12.42 -37.80 4.36
C GLN A 134 12.73 -36.73 5.40
N ASP A 135 12.65 -35.43 5.08
CA ASP A 135 12.98 -34.31 5.98
C ASP A 135 11.75 -33.81 6.75
N LEU A 136 10.53 -34.16 6.30
CA LEU A 136 9.27 -33.71 6.92
C LEU A 136 9.16 -34.02 8.43
N PRO A 137 9.62 -35.17 8.96
CA PRO A 137 9.54 -35.46 10.38
C PRO A 137 10.34 -34.48 11.26
N TRP A 138 11.35 -33.83 10.68
CA TRP A 138 12.23 -32.87 11.37
C TRP A 138 11.70 -31.43 11.31
N ILE A 139 10.81 -31.14 10.35
CA ILE A 139 10.26 -29.81 10.13
C ILE A 139 9.00 -29.65 10.99
N LYS A 140 9.11 -28.87 12.07
CA LYS A 140 8.00 -28.60 12.99
C LYS A 140 7.69 -27.12 13.04
N PRO A 141 6.43 -26.73 13.28
CA PRO A 141 6.09 -25.32 13.56
C PRO A 141 6.91 -24.81 14.75
N GLY A 142 7.42 -23.58 14.63
CA GLY A 142 8.27 -22.96 15.65
C GLY A 142 9.77 -23.25 15.50
N LEU A 143 10.19 -24.01 14.48
CA LEU A 143 11.60 -24.23 14.21
C LEU A 143 12.27 -22.89 13.82
N LYS A 144 13.43 -22.63 14.39
CA LYS A 144 14.25 -21.48 13.99
C LYS A 144 15.02 -21.84 12.71
N VAL A 145 14.86 -21.01 11.69
CA VAL A 145 15.51 -21.20 10.39
C VAL A 145 16.44 -20.03 10.14
N ASP A 146 17.71 -20.36 9.84
CA ASP A 146 18.72 -19.39 9.45
C ASP A 146 18.77 -19.30 7.91
N ILE A 147 18.54 -18.10 7.38
CA ILE A 147 18.54 -17.85 5.93
C ILE A 147 19.73 -16.97 5.60
N THR A 148 20.58 -17.47 4.71
CA THR A 148 21.71 -16.73 4.17
C THR A 148 21.42 -16.34 2.73
N THR A 149 21.54 -15.05 2.40
CA THR A 149 21.40 -14.58 1.02
C THR A 149 22.75 -14.09 0.49
N PRO A 150 23.00 -14.19 -0.82
CA PRO A 150 24.25 -13.69 -1.42
C PRO A 150 24.49 -12.19 -1.21
N SER A 151 23.41 -11.43 -1.02
CA SER A 151 23.46 -9.97 -0.80
C SER A 151 23.81 -9.57 0.64
N GLN A 152 23.70 -10.50 1.58
CA GLN A 152 24.16 -10.33 2.97
C GLN A 152 24.92 -11.59 3.38
N PRO A 153 26.21 -11.69 3.01
CA PRO A 153 27.07 -12.71 3.57
C PRO A 153 27.14 -12.52 5.09
N ASN A 154 27.20 -13.61 5.83
CA ASN A 154 27.30 -13.62 7.28
C ASN A 154 28.19 -12.49 7.78
N ASP A 155 27.68 -11.69 8.70
CA ASP A 155 28.50 -10.77 9.47
C ASP A 155 29.55 -11.62 10.23
N ASP A 156 30.79 -11.14 10.33
CA ASP A 156 31.91 -11.83 11.00
C ASP A 156 31.59 -12.25 12.46
N SER A 157 30.47 -11.80 13.01
CA SER A 157 29.96 -12.17 14.33
C SER A 157 29.16 -13.49 14.35
N GLY A 158 28.95 -14.14 13.21
CA GLY A 158 28.20 -15.43 13.12
C GLY A 158 26.73 -15.35 13.53
N ARG A 159 26.15 -14.16 13.59
CA ARG A 159 24.73 -13.99 13.91
C ARG A 159 23.94 -13.80 12.63
N PRO A 160 22.94 -14.65 12.34
CA PRO A 160 22.00 -14.36 11.28
C PRO A 160 21.22 -13.08 11.61
N SER A 161 21.24 -12.11 10.71
CA SER A 161 20.61 -10.81 10.90
C SER A 161 19.09 -10.86 10.90
N THR A 162 18.49 -12.04 10.72
CA THR A 162 17.04 -12.18 10.60
C THR A 162 16.56 -13.43 11.33
N SER A 163 15.87 -13.25 12.46
CA SER A 163 15.13 -14.33 13.13
C SER A 163 13.75 -14.49 12.51
N MET A 164 13.42 -15.68 12.04
CA MET A 164 12.10 -16.01 11.51
C MET A 164 11.33 -16.90 12.47
N THR A 165 10.06 -16.59 12.68
CA THR A 165 9.14 -17.44 13.43
C THR A 165 8.21 -18.14 12.46
N THR A 166 8.13 -19.47 12.55
CA THR A 166 7.24 -20.24 11.70
C THR A 166 5.81 -20.18 12.23
N SER A 167 4.85 -19.85 11.38
CA SER A 167 3.44 -20.06 11.64
C SER A 167 2.86 -21.00 10.57
N SER A 168 2.11 -22.01 10.98
CA SER A 168 1.46 -22.94 10.05
C SER A 168 0.04 -22.49 9.76
N ILE A 169 -0.28 -22.28 8.50
CA ILE A 169 -1.66 -22.12 8.03
C ILE A 169 -1.89 -23.20 6.98
N GLY A 170 -2.60 -24.29 7.37
CA GLY A 170 -2.89 -25.41 6.47
C GLY A 170 -1.65 -26.21 6.09
N SER A 171 -1.66 -26.85 4.92
CA SER A 171 -0.57 -27.66 4.38
C SER A 171 0.63 -26.88 3.84
N ARG A 172 0.74 -25.58 4.13
CA ARG A 172 1.85 -24.70 3.75
C ARG A 172 2.46 -24.10 5.01
N LEU A 173 3.77 -24.22 5.16
CA LEU A 173 4.53 -23.53 6.20
C LEU A 173 4.82 -22.10 5.74
N ALA A 174 4.34 -21.14 6.50
CA ALA A 174 4.58 -19.73 6.28
C ALA A 174 5.53 -19.19 7.36
N PHE A 175 6.49 -18.37 6.95
CA PHE A 175 7.42 -17.71 7.85
C PHE A 175 7.17 -16.21 7.79
N SER A 176 7.00 -15.57 8.94
CA SER A 176 6.96 -14.12 9.01
C SER A 176 8.30 -13.59 9.51
N THR A 177 8.88 -12.66 8.79
CA THR A 177 10.10 -11.96 9.18
C THR A 177 9.72 -10.73 9.99
N VAL A 178 10.19 -10.63 11.22
CA VAL A 178 10.23 -9.36 11.92
C VAL A 178 11.62 -8.78 11.66
N ALA A 179 11.75 -7.95 10.63
CA ALA A 179 12.94 -7.17 10.42
C ALA A 179 13.00 -6.08 11.49
N SER A 180 13.87 -6.26 12.49
CA SER A 180 14.28 -5.15 13.35
C SER A 180 15.27 -4.32 12.55
N ALA A 181 14.80 -3.26 11.91
CA ALA A 181 15.68 -2.25 11.32
C ALA A 181 16.31 -1.45 12.46
N SER A 182 17.49 -1.85 12.90
CA SER A 182 18.39 -0.97 13.63
C SER A 182 18.93 0.05 12.63
N GLN A 183 18.48 1.29 12.74
CA GLN A 183 19.03 2.40 11.97
C GLN A 183 20.56 2.48 12.17
N PRO A 184 21.35 2.64 11.10
CA PRO A 184 22.74 3.00 11.25
C PRO A 184 22.79 4.44 11.80
N GLN A 185 23.29 4.57 13.03
CA GLN A 185 23.67 5.88 13.56
C GLN A 185 24.81 6.43 12.72
N ALA A 186 24.56 7.54 12.05
CA ALA A 186 25.57 8.34 11.39
C ALA A 186 26.60 8.81 12.43
N TRP A 187 27.80 8.30 12.33
CA TRP A 187 28.96 8.86 12.99
C TRP A 187 29.45 10.05 12.19
N LEU A 188 29.02 11.24 12.59
CA LEU A 188 29.75 12.46 12.33
C LEU A 188 30.94 12.49 13.30
N ARG A 189 32.14 12.44 12.77
CA ARG A 189 33.34 12.96 13.43
C ARG A 189 34.15 13.79 12.43
N ASP A 190 34.31 15.03 12.86
CA ASP A 190 35.34 16.04 12.60
C ASP A 190 36.10 15.99 11.26
#